data_3bd7163a4221db2a4ee687161741fe2c
#
_entry.id   3bd7163a4221db2a4ee687161741fe2c
#
_cell.length_a   1.000
_cell.length_b   1.000
_cell.length_c   1.000
_cell.angle_alpha   90.00
_cell.angle_beta   90.00
_cell.angle_gamma   90.00
#
_symmetry.space_group_name_H-M   'P 1'
#
loop_
_entity.id
_entity.type
_entity.pdbx_description
1 polymer ?
#
loop_
_entity_poly.entity_id
_entity_poly.type
_entity_poly.pdbx_seq_one_letter_code
_entity_poly.pdbx_strand_id
1 'polypeptide(L)'
;QAGGEWTTLLDGSTLDGWNVIGDGTWTLVDDAVEGDGEAGFLVTAESFSDFQLTFEFWIGEDSNSGVFIRCSDPKQIGIDTSYEVNIADTIENPAFRSGAIVRVVGPSQTVKTAGKWNTYDITARGDKLTVILNGITTADAEDDQFASGVIALQHRTGLVKFKNVRIRRL
;
A
#
# COMPACT_ATOMS: atom_id res chain seq x y z
N GLN A 1 -9.37 -11.71 19.77
CA GLN A 1 -9.93 -12.65 18.77
C GLN A 1 -8.85 -12.97 17.75
N ALA A 2 -8.64 -14.25 17.47
CA ALA A 2 -7.75 -14.68 16.40
C ALA A 2 -8.32 -14.17 15.07
N GLY A 3 -7.51 -13.50 14.26
CA GLY A 3 -7.88 -13.12 12.90
C GLY A 3 -8.08 -14.35 12.02
N GLY A 4 -8.68 -14.15 10.86
CA GLY A 4 -8.83 -15.19 9.84
C GLY A 4 -7.49 -15.73 9.35
N GLU A 5 -7.54 -16.72 8.48
CA GLU A 5 -6.34 -17.27 7.86
C GLU A 5 -5.70 -16.26 6.90
N TRP A 6 -4.37 -16.33 6.76
CA TRP A 6 -3.64 -15.54 5.79
C TRP A 6 -3.92 -16.02 4.37
N THR A 7 -4.25 -15.09 3.50
CA THR A 7 -4.43 -15.31 2.07
C THR A 7 -3.33 -14.57 1.32
N THR A 8 -2.67 -15.25 0.40
CA THR A 8 -1.69 -14.61 -0.49
C THR A 8 -2.43 -13.93 -1.63
N LEU A 9 -2.24 -12.61 -1.77
CA LEU A 9 -2.81 -11.81 -2.85
C LEU A 9 -1.86 -11.70 -4.04
N LEU A 10 -0.55 -11.72 -3.78
CA LEU A 10 0.49 -11.66 -4.81
C LEU A 10 1.63 -12.60 -4.40
N ASP A 11 1.85 -13.64 -5.19
CA ASP A 11 2.88 -14.66 -4.95
C ASP A 11 4.09 -14.58 -5.90
N GLY A 12 4.06 -13.64 -6.86
CA GLY A 12 5.10 -13.46 -7.86
C GLY A 12 4.96 -14.32 -9.10
N SER A 13 3.97 -15.22 -9.16
CA SER A 13 3.77 -16.12 -10.32
C SER A 13 2.69 -15.64 -11.28
N THR A 14 1.63 -15.00 -10.77
CA THR A 14 0.52 -14.46 -11.57
C THR A 14 0.02 -13.12 -11.02
N LEU A 15 -0.74 -12.40 -11.84
CA LEU A 15 -1.52 -11.22 -11.43
C LEU A 15 -3.01 -11.55 -11.31
N ASP A 16 -3.36 -12.83 -11.15
CA ASP A 16 -4.74 -13.22 -10.92
C ASP A 16 -5.31 -12.57 -9.66
N GLY A 17 -6.54 -12.07 -9.75
CA GLY A 17 -7.18 -11.32 -8.66
C GLY A 17 -6.83 -9.83 -8.62
N TRP A 18 -6.06 -9.34 -9.58
CA TRP A 18 -5.71 -7.92 -9.73
C TRP A 18 -6.20 -7.35 -11.05
N ASN A 19 -6.63 -6.08 -11.01
CA ASN A 19 -7.01 -5.30 -12.18
C ASN A 19 -6.03 -4.14 -12.35
N VAL A 20 -5.67 -3.81 -13.58
CA VAL A 20 -4.82 -2.66 -13.90
C VAL A 20 -5.68 -1.45 -14.18
N ILE A 21 -5.38 -0.32 -13.54
CA ILE A 21 -5.98 0.99 -13.80
C ILE A 21 -4.85 1.96 -14.18
N GLY A 22 -5.06 2.72 -15.25
CA GLY A 22 -4.06 3.64 -15.80
C GLY A 22 -3.16 2.99 -16.82
N ASP A 23 -2.14 3.72 -17.25
CA ASP A 23 -1.26 3.35 -18.37
C ASP A 23 0.11 2.83 -17.91
N GLY A 24 0.28 2.58 -16.62
CA GLY A 24 1.49 2.00 -16.06
C GLY A 24 1.73 0.57 -16.52
N THR A 25 2.99 0.17 -16.51
CA THR A 25 3.41 -1.18 -16.87
C THR A 25 3.69 -1.99 -15.60
N TRP A 26 3.03 -3.13 -15.45
CA TRP A 26 3.23 -4.05 -14.34
C TRP A 26 3.78 -5.37 -14.86
N THR A 27 5.00 -5.71 -14.44
CA THR A 27 5.74 -6.87 -14.95
C THR A 27 6.15 -7.78 -13.80
N LEU A 28 5.88 -9.09 -13.94
CA LEU A 28 6.39 -10.08 -12.99
C LEU A 28 7.87 -10.35 -13.29
N VAL A 29 8.73 -10.10 -12.31
CA VAL A 29 10.17 -10.33 -12.40
C VAL A 29 10.61 -11.02 -11.11
N ASP A 30 11.21 -12.18 -11.24
CA ASP A 30 11.56 -13.06 -10.13
C ASP A 30 10.30 -13.40 -9.29
N ASP A 31 10.26 -13.00 -8.02
CA ASP A 31 9.14 -13.22 -7.12
C ASP A 31 8.33 -11.93 -6.82
N ALA A 32 8.55 -10.87 -7.61
CA ALA A 32 7.96 -9.56 -7.42
C ALA A 32 7.18 -9.09 -8.63
N VAL A 33 6.30 -8.11 -8.44
CA VAL A 33 5.76 -7.28 -9.52
C VAL A 33 6.48 -5.94 -9.54
N GLU A 34 6.93 -5.53 -10.70
CA GLU A 34 7.55 -4.22 -10.93
C GLU A 34 6.54 -3.28 -11.59
N GLY A 35 6.38 -2.08 -11.03
CA GLY A 35 5.64 -0.99 -11.64
C GLY A 35 6.60 0.03 -12.24
N ASP A 36 6.38 0.40 -13.50
CA ASP A 36 7.20 1.36 -14.24
C ASP A 36 6.37 2.09 -15.31
N GLY A 37 6.97 3.07 -15.97
CA GLY A 37 6.32 3.82 -17.04
C GLY A 37 5.38 4.89 -16.52
N GLU A 38 4.18 4.93 -17.08
CA GLU A 38 3.16 5.91 -16.71
C GLU A 38 2.52 5.60 -15.36
N ALA A 39 1.88 6.61 -14.76
CA ALA A 39 1.19 6.44 -13.49
C ALA A 39 0.01 5.48 -13.60
N GLY A 40 -0.20 4.68 -12.56
CA GLY A 40 -1.30 3.74 -12.53
C GLY A 40 -1.36 2.93 -11.24
N PHE A 41 -2.31 1.99 -11.22
CA PHE A 41 -2.59 1.17 -10.06
C PHE A 41 -2.78 -0.29 -10.44
N LEU A 42 -2.40 -1.15 -9.53
CA LEU A 42 -2.76 -2.56 -9.52
C LEU A 42 -3.77 -2.76 -8.38
N VAL A 43 -5.00 -3.14 -8.71
CA VAL A 43 -6.16 -3.06 -7.81
C VAL A 43 -6.73 -4.46 -7.56
N THR A 44 -7.00 -4.79 -6.29
CA THR A 44 -7.61 -6.08 -5.95
C THR A 44 -9.03 -6.19 -6.51
N ALA A 45 -9.40 -7.38 -6.95
CA ALA A 45 -10.78 -7.68 -7.35
C ALA A 45 -11.73 -7.70 -6.13
N GLU A 46 -11.22 -8.11 -4.97
CA GLU A 46 -11.98 -8.21 -3.72
C GLU A 46 -11.89 -6.93 -2.88
N SER A 47 -12.95 -6.68 -2.09
CA SER A 47 -13.00 -5.62 -1.08
C SER A 47 -12.77 -6.17 0.32
N PHE A 48 -12.23 -5.32 1.20
CA PHE A 48 -11.89 -5.66 2.56
C PHE A 48 -12.36 -4.56 3.52
N SER A 49 -12.82 -4.95 4.70
CA SER A 49 -13.25 -4.01 5.77
C SER A 49 -12.21 -3.96 6.89
N ASP A 50 -12.25 -4.95 7.78
CA ASP A 50 -11.27 -5.15 8.84
C ASP A 50 -10.24 -6.18 8.39
N PHE A 51 -8.98 -5.83 8.43
CA PHE A 51 -7.91 -6.67 7.91
C PHE A 51 -6.55 -6.31 8.50
N GLN A 52 -5.62 -7.23 8.34
CA GLN A 52 -4.18 -7.01 8.44
C GLN A 52 -3.56 -7.34 7.09
N LEU A 53 -2.83 -6.40 6.53
CA LEU A 53 -2.16 -6.50 5.24
C LEU A 53 -0.65 -6.41 5.45
N THR A 54 0.10 -7.37 4.92
CA THR A 54 1.56 -7.34 4.96
C THR A 54 2.12 -7.49 3.56
N PHE A 55 3.18 -6.76 3.27
CA PHE A 55 3.89 -6.86 2.00
C PHE A 55 5.31 -6.31 2.12
N GLU A 56 6.13 -6.66 1.15
CA GLU A 56 7.45 -6.07 0.96
C GLU A 56 7.43 -5.17 -0.26
N PHE A 57 8.19 -4.08 -0.21
CA PHE A 57 8.35 -3.16 -1.32
C PHE A 57 9.79 -2.70 -1.47
N TRP A 58 10.14 -2.31 -2.69
CA TRP A 58 11.42 -1.70 -3.03
C TRP A 58 11.17 -0.47 -3.90
N ILE A 59 11.85 0.62 -3.62
CA ILE A 59 11.78 1.85 -4.43
C ILE A 59 13.19 2.38 -4.72
N GLY A 60 13.33 3.09 -5.85
CA GLY A 60 14.50 3.91 -6.13
C GLY A 60 14.50 5.22 -5.35
N GLU A 61 15.59 5.96 -5.39
CA GLU A 61 15.80 7.21 -4.62
C GLU A 61 14.68 8.24 -4.84
N ASP A 62 14.23 8.41 -6.08
CA ASP A 62 13.24 9.41 -6.46
C ASP A 62 11.87 8.80 -6.76
N SER A 63 11.65 7.55 -6.38
CA SER A 63 10.37 6.88 -6.64
C SER A 63 9.27 7.44 -5.75
N ASN A 64 8.06 7.49 -6.31
CA ASN A 64 6.85 7.83 -5.58
C ASN A 64 5.82 6.74 -5.83
N SER A 65 5.32 6.17 -4.76
CA SER A 65 4.36 5.09 -4.74
C SER A 65 3.45 5.23 -3.52
N GLY A 66 2.63 4.24 -3.27
CA GLY A 66 1.76 4.18 -2.11
C GLY A 66 0.87 2.95 -2.17
N VAL A 67 0.26 2.65 -1.06
CA VAL A 67 -0.77 1.62 -0.97
C VAL A 67 -2.05 2.25 -0.48
N PHE A 68 -3.10 2.09 -1.27
CA PHE A 68 -4.42 2.62 -0.95
C PHE A 68 -5.27 1.49 -0.37
N ILE A 69 -5.92 1.75 0.74
CA ILE A 69 -6.77 0.79 1.42
C ILE A 69 -8.18 1.34 1.60
N ARG A 70 -9.15 0.44 1.71
CA ARG A 70 -10.58 0.81 1.82
C ARG A 70 -11.02 1.75 0.70
N CYS A 71 -10.56 1.46 -0.53
CA CYS A 71 -10.93 2.27 -1.68
C CYS A 71 -12.41 2.07 -2.00
N SER A 72 -13.20 3.10 -1.75
CA SER A 72 -14.66 3.07 -1.89
C SER A 72 -15.12 3.06 -3.35
N ASP A 73 -14.29 3.53 -4.27
CA ASP A 73 -14.55 3.48 -5.72
C ASP A 73 -13.37 2.78 -6.41
N PRO A 74 -13.55 1.52 -6.88
CA PRO A 74 -12.46 0.77 -7.50
C PRO A 74 -12.01 1.31 -8.86
N LYS A 75 -12.71 2.29 -9.42
CA LYS A 75 -12.38 2.94 -10.69
C LYS A 75 -11.71 4.30 -10.50
N GLN A 76 -11.80 4.87 -9.31
CA GLN A 76 -11.23 6.18 -8.98
C GLN A 76 -10.42 6.09 -7.69
N ILE A 77 -9.21 5.57 -7.81
CA ILE A 77 -8.30 5.43 -6.67
C ILE A 77 -7.67 6.79 -6.36
N GLY A 78 -7.80 7.22 -5.12
CA GLY A 78 -7.24 8.48 -4.66
C GLY A 78 -7.57 8.77 -3.20
N ILE A 79 -6.98 9.82 -2.66
CA ILE A 79 -7.14 10.19 -1.24
C ILE A 79 -8.56 10.69 -0.90
N ASP A 80 -9.35 11.05 -1.88
CA ASP A 80 -10.75 11.45 -1.66
C ASP A 80 -11.69 10.24 -1.53
N THR A 81 -11.22 9.04 -1.92
CA THR A 81 -12.02 7.81 -1.94
C THR A 81 -11.42 6.69 -1.11
N SER A 82 -10.27 6.91 -0.47
CA SER A 82 -9.51 5.87 0.23
C SER A 82 -8.49 6.45 1.20
N TYR A 83 -7.88 5.60 2.02
CA TYR A 83 -6.66 5.94 2.75
C TYR A 83 -5.44 5.59 1.94
N GLU A 84 -4.48 6.51 1.85
CA GLU A 84 -3.16 6.25 1.26
C GLU A 84 -2.09 6.08 2.34
N VAL A 85 -1.48 4.90 2.38
CA VAL A 85 -0.24 4.66 3.12
C VAL A 85 0.91 4.92 2.16
N ASN A 86 1.65 6.01 2.39
CA ASN A 86 2.58 6.52 1.38
C ASN A 86 3.91 5.78 1.34
N ILE A 87 4.52 5.78 0.16
CA ILE A 87 5.86 5.24 -0.13
C ILE A 87 6.60 6.30 -0.96
N ALA A 88 7.23 7.24 -0.28
CA ALA A 88 8.01 8.32 -0.91
C ALA A 88 8.95 8.92 0.11
N ASP A 89 10.25 8.79 -0.09
CA ASP A 89 11.25 9.27 0.87
C ASP A 89 11.57 10.75 0.72
N THR A 90 11.43 11.28 -0.51
CA THR A 90 11.94 12.61 -0.89
C THR A 90 10.85 13.65 -1.14
N ILE A 91 9.59 13.30 -0.87
CA ILE A 91 8.50 14.26 -1.00
C ILE A 91 8.74 15.46 -0.08
N GLU A 92 8.46 16.67 -0.58
CA GLU A 92 8.82 17.91 0.11
C GLU A 92 8.21 18.02 1.52
N ASN A 93 6.90 17.77 1.62
CA ASN A 93 6.22 17.78 2.91
C ASN A 93 6.52 16.51 3.72
N PRO A 94 7.25 16.62 4.85
CA PRO A 94 7.57 15.45 5.68
C PRO A 94 6.35 14.68 6.19
N ALA A 95 5.20 15.34 6.33
CA ALA A 95 3.96 14.71 6.78
C ALA A 95 3.41 13.69 5.78
N PHE A 96 3.89 13.70 4.54
CA PHE A 96 3.45 12.79 3.48
C PHE A 96 4.50 11.75 3.11
N ARG A 97 5.62 11.68 3.82
CA ARG A 97 6.68 10.70 3.55
C ARG A 97 6.30 9.28 3.94
N SER A 98 7.14 8.34 3.54
CA SER A 98 6.96 6.91 3.84
C SER A 98 6.58 6.66 5.29
N GLY A 99 5.55 5.86 5.50
CA GLY A 99 4.98 5.58 6.82
C GLY A 99 3.77 6.45 7.19
N ALA A 100 3.50 7.51 6.44
CA ALA A 100 2.33 8.36 6.66
C ALA A 100 1.03 7.69 6.19
N ILE A 101 -0.08 8.04 6.84
CA ILE A 101 -1.42 7.95 6.26
C ILE A 101 -1.75 9.35 5.79
N VAL A 102 -1.72 9.58 4.49
CA VAL A 102 -1.78 10.91 3.88
C VAL A 102 -3.05 11.66 4.29
N ARG A 103 -2.89 12.90 4.77
CA ARG A 103 -3.95 13.76 5.31
C ARG A 103 -4.60 13.27 6.59
N VAL A 104 -4.14 12.17 7.18
CA VAL A 104 -4.64 11.67 8.46
C VAL A 104 -3.58 11.87 9.54
N VAL A 105 -2.40 11.28 9.34
CA VAL A 105 -1.28 11.41 10.28
C VAL A 105 0.05 11.26 9.55
N GLY A 106 1.01 12.13 9.87
CA GLY A 106 2.37 12.01 9.37
C GLY A 106 3.12 10.87 10.05
N PRO A 107 4.29 10.46 9.51
CA PRO A 107 5.06 9.39 10.12
C PRO A 107 5.65 9.84 11.46
N SER A 108 5.66 8.94 12.43
CA SER A 108 6.19 9.19 13.78
C SER A 108 7.68 9.57 13.77
N GLN A 109 8.39 9.10 12.76
CA GLN A 109 9.79 9.42 12.49
C GLN A 109 10.10 9.18 11.00
N THR A 110 11.21 9.75 10.54
CA THR A 110 11.71 9.51 9.20
C THR A 110 12.28 8.10 9.09
N VAL A 111 11.79 7.33 8.13
CA VAL A 111 12.33 6.01 7.79
C VAL A 111 12.77 6.05 6.34
N LYS A 112 14.06 5.82 6.09
CA LYS A 112 14.59 5.73 4.73
C LYS A 112 14.29 4.35 4.15
N THR A 113 13.65 4.30 3.00
CA THR A 113 13.22 3.05 2.35
C THR A 113 13.87 2.81 1.00
N ALA A 114 14.38 3.84 0.33
CA ALA A 114 14.96 3.71 -1.00
C ALA A 114 16.18 2.79 -1.05
N GLY A 115 16.30 2.04 -2.15
CA GLY A 115 17.46 1.20 -2.44
C GLY A 115 17.51 -0.13 -1.70
N LYS A 116 16.46 -0.54 -1.04
CA LYS A 116 16.37 -1.80 -0.28
C LYS A 116 14.96 -2.32 -0.21
N TRP A 117 14.81 -3.59 0.11
CA TRP A 117 13.52 -4.18 0.46
C TRP A 117 13.06 -3.71 1.84
N ASN A 118 11.79 -3.38 1.94
CA ASN A 118 11.14 -2.91 3.16
C ASN A 118 9.88 -3.72 3.43
N THR A 119 9.43 -3.74 4.68
CA THR A 119 8.18 -4.40 5.07
C THR A 119 7.19 -3.39 5.60
N TYR A 120 5.96 -3.43 5.08
CA TYR A 120 4.80 -2.82 5.68
C TYR A 120 3.91 -3.86 6.34
N ASP A 121 3.39 -3.51 7.51
CA ASP A 121 2.32 -4.21 8.20
C ASP A 121 1.24 -3.17 8.51
N ILE A 122 0.09 -3.30 7.86
CA ILE A 122 -1.01 -2.34 7.93
C ILE A 122 -2.23 -3.05 8.51
N THR A 123 -2.75 -2.54 9.62
CA THR A 123 -3.98 -3.04 10.25
C THR A 123 -5.07 -1.97 10.19
N ALA A 124 -6.23 -2.36 9.68
CA ALA A 124 -7.45 -1.57 9.72
C ALA A 124 -8.51 -2.37 10.48
N ARG A 125 -8.96 -1.85 11.63
CA ARG A 125 -9.98 -2.49 12.45
C ARG A 125 -10.97 -1.44 12.94
N GLY A 126 -12.19 -1.46 12.41
CA GLY A 126 -13.13 -0.39 12.64
C GLY A 126 -12.55 0.93 12.18
N ASP A 127 -12.51 1.91 13.05
CA ASP A 127 -11.91 3.23 12.80
C ASP A 127 -10.41 3.32 13.13
N LYS A 128 -9.81 2.24 13.65
CA LYS A 128 -8.38 2.20 13.98
C LYS A 128 -7.53 1.78 12.80
N LEU A 129 -6.51 2.60 12.52
CA LEU A 129 -5.54 2.40 11.45
C LEU A 129 -4.14 2.39 12.05
N THR A 130 -3.40 1.31 11.86
CA THR A 130 -2.03 1.17 12.36
C THR A 130 -1.11 0.80 11.21
N VAL A 131 0.01 1.50 11.10
CA VAL A 131 1.04 1.28 10.09
C VAL A 131 2.37 0.99 10.76
N ILE A 132 2.97 -0.15 10.44
CA ILE A 132 4.30 -0.54 10.91
C ILE A 132 5.21 -0.66 9.68
N LEU A 133 6.23 0.17 9.64
CA LEU A 133 7.23 0.20 8.56
C LEU A 133 8.57 -0.27 9.13
N ASN A 134 9.08 -1.39 8.61
CA ASN A 134 10.35 -1.99 9.07
C ASN A 134 10.39 -2.19 10.59
N GLY A 135 9.27 -2.63 11.19
CA GLY A 135 9.16 -2.85 12.62
C GLY A 135 8.90 -1.60 13.47
N ILE A 136 8.79 -0.43 12.84
CA ILE A 136 8.53 0.84 13.51
C ILE A 136 7.08 1.23 13.30
N THR A 137 6.34 1.49 14.37
CA THR A 137 4.98 2.05 14.26
C THR A 137 5.09 3.51 13.80
N THR A 138 4.87 3.75 12.53
CA THR A 138 4.96 5.07 11.92
C THR A 138 3.66 5.84 11.98
N ALA A 139 2.53 5.15 12.04
CA ALA A 139 1.22 5.76 12.16
C ALA A 139 0.30 4.91 13.02
N ASP A 140 -0.44 5.57 13.89
CA ASP A 140 -1.48 4.99 14.73
C ASP A 140 -2.57 6.04 14.88
N ALA A 141 -3.71 5.84 14.23
CA ALA A 141 -4.75 6.85 14.08
C ALA A 141 -6.15 6.26 14.18
N GLU A 142 -7.09 7.12 14.49
CA GLU A 142 -8.53 6.82 14.40
C GLU A 142 -9.15 7.71 13.34
N ASP A 143 -9.81 7.12 12.36
CA ASP A 143 -10.51 7.80 11.28
C ASP A 143 -11.63 6.92 10.73
N ASP A 144 -12.81 7.47 10.61
CA ASP A 144 -14.03 6.74 10.20
C ASP A 144 -14.51 7.06 8.77
N GLN A 145 -13.70 7.76 7.98
CA GLN A 145 -14.08 8.19 6.64
C GLN A 145 -14.42 7.03 5.70
N PHE A 146 -13.60 5.98 5.71
CA PHE A 146 -13.75 4.83 4.82
C PHE A 146 -13.81 3.54 5.62
N ALA A 147 -14.90 2.78 5.46
CA ALA A 147 -15.14 1.55 6.22
C ALA A 147 -14.69 0.29 5.48
N SER A 148 -14.72 0.29 4.15
CA SER A 148 -14.38 -0.87 3.33
C SER A 148 -14.06 -0.46 1.89
N GLY A 149 -13.40 -1.33 1.16
CA GLY A 149 -13.12 -1.16 -0.25
C GLY A 149 -11.96 -2.02 -0.72
N VAL A 150 -11.61 -1.85 -1.98
CA VAL A 150 -10.49 -2.56 -2.60
C VAL A 150 -9.16 -2.01 -2.11
N ILE A 151 -8.08 -2.75 -2.39
CA ILE A 151 -6.70 -2.34 -2.12
C ILE A 151 -6.02 -2.06 -3.46
N ALA A 152 -5.23 -0.99 -3.51
CA ALA A 152 -4.50 -0.60 -4.71
C ALA A 152 -3.03 -0.35 -4.40
N LEU A 153 -2.16 -0.93 -5.22
CA LEU A 153 -0.73 -0.64 -5.26
C LEU A 153 -0.50 0.42 -6.33
N GLN A 154 0.18 1.51 -5.97
CA GLN A 154 0.41 2.63 -6.89
C GLN A 154 1.79 2.58 -7.53
N HIS A 155 1.85 2.92 -8.81
CA HIS A 155 3.03 3.46 -9.45
C HIS A 155 2.75 4.91 -9.85
N ARG A 156 3.56 5.84 -9.36
CA ARG A 156 3.45 7.25 -9.75
C ARG A 156 4.70 7.70 -10.53
N THR A 157 5.86 7.57 -9.93
CA THR A 157 7.14 7.88 -10.58
C THR A 157 8.23 6.95 -10.10
N GLY A 158 9.21 6.67 -10.95
CA GLY A 158 10.35 5.80 -10.63
C GLY A 158 9.96 4.33 -10.52
N LEU A 159 10.95 3.47 -10.39
CA LEU A 159 10.71 2.03 -10.25
C LEU A 159 10.19 1.70 -8.86
N VAL A 160 9.13 0.93 -8.79
CA VAL A 160 8.61 0.33 -7.55
C VAL A 160 8.43 -1.17 -7.74
N LYS A 161 8.72 -1.93 -6.70
CA LYS A 161 8.52 -3.39 -6.68
C LYS A 161 7.72 -3.78 -5.46
N PHE A 162 6.83 -4.75 -5.62
CA PHE A 162 6.05 -5.34 -4.54
C PHE A 162 6.16 -6.85 -4.58
N LYS A 163 6.24 -7.48 -3.41
CA LYS A 163 6.19 -8.95 -3.28
C LYS A 163 5.60 -9.38 -1.94
N ASN A 164 5.24 -10.65 -1.86
CA ASN A 164 4.71 -11.28 -0.64
C ASN A 164 3.52 -10.52 -0.06
N VAL A 165 2.60 -10.12 -0.93
CA VAL A 165 1.39 -9.40 -0.51
C VAL A 165 0.41 -10.42 0.06
N ARG A 166 0.15 -10.33 1.36
CA ARG A 166 -0.75 -11.22 2.09
C ARG A 166 -1.70 -10.44 2.95
N ILE A 167 -2.90 -10.97 3.11
CA ILE A 167 -3.95 -10.36 3.91
C ILE A 167 -4.65 -11.42 4.77
N ARG A 168 -5.13 -11.01 5.93
CA ARG A 168 -6.10 -11.77 6.70
C ARG A 168 -7.24 -10.85 7.13
N ARG A 169 -8.45 -11.38 7.05
CA ARG A 169 -9.64 -10.68 7.56
C ARG A 169 -9.69 -10.79 9.08
N LEU A 170 -10.08 -9.73 9.74
CA LEU A 170 -10.15 -9.66 11.20
C LEU A 170 -11.59 -9.72 11.71
#